data_65cce53816ea517e50726bc44e5b94e0
#
_entry.id   65cce53816ea517e50726bc44e5b94e0
#
_cell.length_a   1.000
_cell.length_b   1.000
_cell.length_c   1.000
_cell.angle_alpha   90.00
_cell.angle_beta   90.00
_cell.angle_gamma   90.00
#
_symmetry.space_group_name_H-M   'P 1'
#
loop_
_entity.id
_entity.type
_entity.pdbx_description
1 polymer ?
#
loop_
_entity_poly.entity_id
_entity_poly.type
_entity_poly.pdbx_seq_one_letter_code
_entity_poly.pdbx_strand_id
1 'polypeptide(L)'
;MSTTSGGIGPLNWPGLVTEAIRRRKAEKLTQKEHAALASVSVPTIIAFDRGERTLSLTKAIDILRVVGLVEEPSNAGSQEIFVQQAFTRWRELIADLPKNSPGRFPAGWYRIDYALDGDIKELEPHRLIEVVAKAVVPHTGWPMFWASKERQDTAAGDVDGLVECWLAPGDKLGFDRPFYNAAHCDFWRVAPSGRALLIRGYQEDAQETITPGTIFDTTLPIWRICEAFIHAARLSRLIARDPTNTTIQMRILYTGLQARELRAWASPFSVDYFGGGRSRSDDAMLEGIAPAETVEAELGRYVFPLVASLFERFGVKGLSETFVQAEIERMQKNKFGDGAAVSKL
;
A
#
# COMPACT_ATOMS: atom_id res chain seq x y z
N MET A 1 -15.46 14.40 47.47
CA MET A 1 -14.83 14.09 46.17
C MET A 1 -15.06 12.60 45.90
N SER A 2 -16.09 12.27 45.11
CA SER A 2 -16.46 10.90 44.80
C SER A 2 -15.68 10.44 43.61
N THR A 3 -14.72 9.53 43.77
CA THR A 3 -14.08 8.79 42.70
C THR A 3 -15.09 7.80 42.14
N THR A 4 -15.70 8.09 41.00
CA THR A 4 -16.45 7.12 40.21
C THR A 4 -15.47 6.06 39.68
N SER A 5 -15.43 4.90 40.35
CA SER A 5 -14.84 3.69 39.82
C SER A 5 -15.56 3.33 38.52
N GLY A 6 -14.94 3.57 37.40
CA GLY A 6 -15.43 3.14 36.11
C GLY A 6 -15.36 1.61 36.00
N GLY A 7 -16.39 0.91 36.49
CA GLY A 7 -16.53 -0.52 36.30
C GLY A 7 -16.69 -0.83 34.82
N ILE A 8 -15.89 -1.75 34.27
CA ILE A 8 -16.08 -2.28 32.92
C ILE A 8 -17.36 -3.10 32.92
N GLY A 9 -18.39 -2.62 32.22
CA GLY A 9 -19.64 -3.35 32.01
C GLY A 9 -19.47 -4.51 31.01
N PRO A 10 -20.44 -5.45 30.94
CA PRO A 10 -20.38 -6.54 29.97
C PRO A 10 -20.39 -6.02 28.53
N LEU A 11 -19.60 -6.64 27.66
CA LEU A 11 -19.48 -6.28 26.25
C LEU A 11 -20.82 -6.48 25.51
N ASN A 12 -21.40 -5.41 25.01
CA ASN A 12 -22.60 -5.46 24.15
C ASN A 12 -22.20 -5.53 22.67
N TRP A 13 -21.88 -6.74 22.18
CA TRP A 13 -21.46 -6.95 20.80
C TRP A 13 -22.48 -6.45 19.75
N PRO A 14 -23.79 -6.76 19.82
CA PRO A 14 -24.76 -6.21 18.88
C PRO A 14 -24.82 -4.68 18.88
N GLY A 15 -24.70 -4.05 20.05
CA GLY A 15 -24.65 -2.60 20.16
C GLY A 15 -23.43 -1.99 19.50
N LEU A 16 -22.25 -2.60 19.68
CA LEU A 16 -21.00 -2.16 19.02
C LEU A 16 -21.10 -2.27 17.49
N VAL A 17 -21.61 -3.38 16.96
CA VAL A 17 -21.80 -3.58 15.52
C VAL A 17 -22.76 -2.53 14.95
N THR A 18 -23.89 -2.30 15.60
CA THR A 18 -24.88 -1.29 15.18
C THR A 18 -24.27 0.12 15.16
N GLU A 19 -23.52 0.48 16.19
CA GLU A 19 -22.90 1.78 16.28
C GLU A 19 -21.78 1.94 15.26
N ALA A 20 -20.96 0.90 15.02
CA ALA A 20 -19.94 0.92 13.98
C ALA A 20 -20.52 1.13 12.58
N ILE A 21 -21.62 0.45 12.24
CA ILE A 21 -22.33 0.65 10.98
C ILE A 21 -22.87 2.08 10.87
N ARG A 22 -23.44 2.62 11.96
CA ARG A 22 -23.95 4.00 12.00
C ARG A 22 -22.84 5.01 11.71
N ARG A 23 -21.69 4.90 12.40
CA ARG A 23 -20.54 5.80 12.21
C ARG A 23 -19.96 5.66 10.81
N ARG A 24 -19.76 4.44 10.30
CA ARG A 24 -19.30 4.21 8.93
C ARG A 24 -20.18 4.93 7.91
N LYS A 25 -21.51 4.84 8.06
CA LYS A 25 -22.47 5.54 7.17
C LYS A 25 -22.39 7.06 7.31
N ALA A 26 -22.21 7.58 8.51
CA ALA A 26 -22.04 9.01 8.76
C ALA A 26 -20.78 9.55 8.07
N GLU A 27 -19.71 8.78 8.06
CA GLU A 27 -18.46 9.11 7.38
C GLU A 27 -18.48 8.75 5.87
N LYS A 28 -19.61 8.28 5.35
CA LYS A 28 -19.80 7.88 3.94
C LYS A 28 -18.80 6.81 3.47
N LEU A 29 -18.29 5.99 4.38
CA LEU A 29 -17.40 4.86 4.06
C LEU A 29 -18.21 3.68 3.51
N THR A 30 -17.78 3.15 2.36
CA THR A 30 -18.27 1.87 1.86
C THR A 30 -17.69 0.71 2.68
N GLN A 31 -18.27 -0.48 2.59
CA GLN A 31 -17.69 -1.69 3.20
C GLN A 31 -16.27 -1.97 2.69
N LYS A 32 -16.01 -1.72 1.40
CA LYS A 32 -14.69 -1.90 0.78
C LYS A 32 -13.64 -0.93 1.36
N GLU A 33 -13.99 0.33 1.52
CA GLU A 33 -13.12 1.33 2.13
C GLU A 33 -12.89 1.06 3.62
N HIS A 34 -13.94 0.68 4.35
CA HIS A 34 -13.81 0.30 5.76
C HIS A 34 -12.90 -0.91 5.93
N ALA A 35 -13.03 -1.94 5.07
CA ALA A 35 -12.14 -3.10 5.05
C ALA A 35 -10.68 -2.69 4.80
N ALA A 36 -10.46 -1.80 3.82
CA ALA A 36 -9.14 -1.28 3.48
C ALA A 36 -8.48 -0.53 4.64
N LEU A 37 -9.25 0.32 5.33
CA LEU A 37 -8.77 1.07 6.50
C LEU A 37 -8.48 0.17 7.70
N ALA A 38 -9.35 -0.82 7.94
CA ALA A 38 -9.19 -1.80 9.02
C ALA A 38 -8.15 -2.89 8.70
N SER A 39 -7.52 -2.84 7.51
CA SER A 39 -6.59 -3.88 7.07
C SER A 39 -7.17 -5.30 7.13
N VAL A 40 -8.47 -5.43 6.82
CA VAL A 40 -9.19 -6.70 6.77
C VAL A 40 -9.82 -6.92 5.39
N SER A 41 -10.26 -8.15 5.11
CA SER A 41 -10.97 -8.47 3.87
C SER A 41 -12.41 -7.95 3.87
N VAL A 42 -12.97 -7.66 2.69
CA VAL A 42 -14.39 -7.27 2.56
C VAL A 42 -15.34 -8.33 3.13
N PRO A 43 -15.13 -9.65 2.89
CA PRO A 43 -15.91 -10.68 3.58
C PRO A 43 -15.87 -10.57 5.11
N THR A 44 -14.73 -10.14 5.69
CA THR A 44 -14.60 -9.92 7.15
C THR A 44 -15.49 -8.77 7.62
N ILE A 45 -15.57 -7.66 6.88
CA ILE A 45 -16.51 -6.56 7.18
C ILE A 45 -17.96 -7.02 7.05
N ILE A 46 -18.29 -7.81 6.04
CA ILE A 46 -19.64 -8.35 5.87
C ILE A 46 -20.04 -9.26 7.05
N ALA A 47 -19.12 -10.13 7.49
CA ALA A 47 -19.33 -10.98 8.67
C ALA A 47 -19.50 -10.13 9.94
N PHE A 48 -18.69 -9.08 10.12
CA PHE A 48 -18.82 -8.12 11.22
C PHE A 48 -20.19 -7.44 11.20
N ASP A 49 -20.63 -6.91 10.06
CA ASP A 49 -21.91 -6.22 9.90
C ASP A 49 -23.11 -7.12 10.22
N ARG A 50 -22.98 -8.43 10.00
CA ARG A 50 -23.97 -9.45 10.38
C ARG A 50 -23.94 -9.80 11.87
N GLY A 51 -22.97 -9.25 12.61
CA GLY A 51 -22.79 -9.55 14.04
C GLY A 51 -22.20 -10.93 14.31
N GLU A 52 -21.55 -11.56 13.31
CA GLU A 52 -20.93 -12.87 13.46
C GLU A 52 -19.84 -12.85 14.55
N ARG A 53 -19.83 -13.89 15.40
CA ARG A 53 -18.91 -14.00 16.55
C ARG A 53 -17.67 -14.84 16.24
N THR A 54 -17.51 -15.27 15.00
CA THR A 54 -16.39 -16.10 14.51
C THR A 54 -15.14 -15.29 14.17
N LEU A 55 -15.24 -13.96 14.20
CA LEU A 55 -14.11 -13.06 13.95
C LEU A 55 -13.09 -13.15 15.09
N SER A 56 -11.80 -13.11 14.75
CA SER A 56 -10.77 -12.91 15.77
C SER A 56 -10.95 -11.56 16.45
N LEU A 57 -10.62 -11.49 17.74
CA LEU A 57 -10.73 -10.25 18.53
C LEU A 57 -9.91 -9.12 17.88
N THR A 58 -8.72 -9.42 17.36
CA THR A 58 -7.87 -8.45 16.68
C THR A 58 -8.60 -7.81 15.50
N LYS A 59 -9.17 -8.61 14.58
CA LYS A 59 -9.92 -8.09 13.44
C LYS A 59 -11.14 -7.26 13.85
N ALA A 60 -11.83 -7.67 14.92
CA ALA A 60 -12.96 -6.92 15.45
C ALA A 60 -12.51 -5.55 16.01
N ILE A 61 -11.40 -5.52 16.74
CA ILE A 61 -10.79 -4.29 17.26
C ILE A 61 -10.38 -3.36 16.12
N ASP A 62 -9.72 -3.87 15.07
CA ASP A 62 -9.28 -3.09 13.91
C ASP A 62 -10.47 -2.44 13.19
N ILE A 63 -11.56 -3.18 13.01
CA ILE A 63 -12.80 -2.67 12.42
C ILE A 63 -13.42 -1.54 13.28
N LEU A 64 -13.51 -1.76 14.60
CA LEU A 64 -14.09 -0.79 15.54
C LEU A 64 -13.23 0.48 15.66
N ARG A 65 -11.92 0.35 15.53
CA ARG A 65 -10.95 1.44 15.59
C ARG A 65 -11.14 2.44 14.44
N VAL A 66 -11.32 1.98 13.21
CA VAL A 66 -11.56 2.85 12.04
C VAL A 66 -12.70 3.84 12.24
N VAL A 67 -13.71 3.44 13.01
CA VAL A 67 -14.87 4.30 13.31
C VAL A 67 -14.83 4.90 14.72
N GLY A 68 -13.66 4.89 15.38
CA GLY A 68 -13.43 5.54 16.67
C GLY A 68 -14.22 4.95 17.83
N LEU A 69 -14.48 3.63 17.81
CA LEU A 69 -15.15 2.90 18.91
C LEU A 69 -14.16 2.19 19.84
N VAL A 70 -12.89 2.17 19.50
CA VAL A 70 -11.80 1.66 20.32
C VAL A 70 -10.71 2.72 20.36
N GLU A 71 -10.28 3.11 21.57
CA GLU A 71 -9.13 3.97 21.77
C GLU A 71 -7.83 3.16 21.68
N GLU A 72 -6.77 3.78 21.18
CA GLU A 72 -5.49 3.12 21.02
C GLU A 72 -4.59 3.22 22.25
N PRO A 73 -3.82 2.16 22.57
CA PRO A 73 -2.65 2.31 23.41
C PRO A 73 -1.56 3.07 22.61
N SER A 74 -0.88 3.99 23.25
CA SER A 74 -0.06 5.08 22.71
C SER A 74 1.07 4.75 21.72
N ASN A 75 1.35 3.50 21.36
CA ASN A 75 2.44 3.16 20.43
C ASN A 75 2.03 2.34 19.18
N ALA A 76 0.96 1.54 19.25
CA ALA A 76 0.47 0.80 18.06
C ALA A 76 -0.40 1.69 17.14
N GLY A 77 -1.02 2.73 17.69
CA GLY A 77 -1.98 3.62 17.05
C GLY A 77 -1.44 4.54 15.97
N SER A 78 -0.16 4.75 15.92
CA SER A 78 0.37 5.79 15.05
C SER A 78 0.41 5.41 13.56
N GLN A 79 0.56 4.12 13.22
CA GLN A 79 0.54 3.67 11.80
C GLN A 79 -0.88 3.61 11.25
N GLU A 80 -1.82 3.09 12.01
CA GLU A 80 -3.23 3.01 11.63
C GLU A 80 -3.82 4.42 11.43
N ILE A 81 -3.53 5.34 12.34
CA ILE A 81 -3.94 6.76 12.22
C ILE A 81 -3.33 7.38 10.97
N PHE A 82 -2.03 7.18 10.73
CA PHE A 82 -1.35 7.68 9.53
C PHE A 82 -2.01 7.15 8.25
N VAL A 83 -2.29 5.85 8.18
CA VAL A 83 -2.96 5.22 7.03
C VAL A 83 -4.38 5.77 6.87
N GLN A 84 -5.15 5.92 7.94
CA GLN A 84 -6.50 6.47 7.90
C GLN A 84 -6.51 7.92 7.40
N GLN A 85 -5.62 8.76 7.91
CA GLN A 85 -5.47 10.15 7.47
C GLN A 85 -5.06 10.23 6.00
N ALA A 86 -4.09 9.40 5.58
CA ALA A 86 -3.66 9.33 4.18
C ALA A 86 -4.79 8.89 3.26
N PHE A 87 -5.59 7.90 3.66
CA PHE A 87 -6.72 7.42 2.88
C PHE A 87 -7.85 8.44 2.79
N THR A 88 -8.14 9.15 3.89
CA THR A 88 -9.11 10.26 3.91
C THR A 88 -8.66 11.36 2.94
N ARG A 89 -7.39 11.73 2.98
CA ARG A 89 -6.82 12.73 2.09
C ARG A 89 -6.90 12.31 0.62
N TRP A 90 -6.56 11.07 0.30
CA TRP A 90 -6.72 10.55 -1.05
C TRP A 90 -8.18 10.64 -1.54
N ARG A 91 -9.15 10.29 -0.69
CA ARG A 91 -10.58 10.42 -1.02
C ARG A 91 -11.00 11.86 -1.32
N GLU A 92 -10.48 12.84 -0.57
CA GLU A 92 -10.70 14.26 -0.85
C GLU A 92 -10.15 14.64 -2.22
N LEU A 93 -8.93 14.24 -2.55
CA LEU A 93 -8.28 14.54 -3.82
C LEU A 93 -9.03 13.97 -5.04
N ILE A 94 -9.68 12.83 -4.89
CA ILE A 94 -10.44 12.20 -5.96
C ILE A 94 -11.94 12.57 -5.95
N ALA A 95 -12.42 13.36 -4.97
CA ALA A 95 -13.85 13.60 -4.77
C ALA A 95 -14.53 14.20 -6.01
N ASP A 96 -13.89 15.16 -6.65
CA ASP A 96 -14.42 15.88 -7.80
C ASP A 96 -14.10 15.21 -9.16
N LEU A 97 -13.31 14.12 -9.15
CA LEU A 97 -13.00 13.40 -10.38
C LEU A 97 -14.25 12.65 -10.89
N PRO A 98 -14.42 12.50 -12.21
CA PRO A 98 -15.46 11.64 -12.79
C PRO A 98 -15.41 10.21 -12.25
N LYS A 99 -16.56 9.53 -12.15
CA LYS A 99 -16.63 8.15 -11.60
C LYS A 99 -15.73 7.16 -12.32
N ASN A 100 -15.53 7.33 -13.62
CA ASN A 100 -14.67 6.51 -14.48
C ASN A 100 -13.23 7.05 -14.60
N SER A 101 -12.87 8.09 -13.83
CA SER A 101 -11.52 8.63 -13.87
C SER A 101 -10.49 7.56 -13.48
N PRO A 102 -9.35 7.47 -14.19
CA PRO A 102 -8.26 6.56 -13.83
C PRO A 102 -7.70 6.81 -12.43
N GLY A 103 -7.74 8.04 -11.92
CA GLY A 103 -7.31 8.37 -10.56
C GLY A 103 -8.23 7.82 -9.45
N ARG A 104 -9.43 7.32 -9.80
CA ARG A 104 -10.32 6.58 -8.86
C ARG A 104 -10.06 5.08 -8.85
N PHE A 105 -9.20 4.59 -9.75
CA PHE A 105 -8.85 3.17 -9.87
C PHE A 105 -10.07 2.24 -9.96
N PRO A 106 -10.97 2.43 -10.94
CA PRO A 106 -12.25 1.73 -10.98
C PRO A 106 -12.12 0.21 -11.09
N ALA A 107 -11.04 -0.29 -11.67
CA ALA A 107 -10.77 -1.72 -11.81
C ALA A 107 -10.05 -2.33 -10.59
N GLY A 108 -9.53 -1.52 -9.67
CA GLY A 108 -8.78 -1.95 -8.50
C GLY A 108 -7.50 -1.15 -8.31
N TRP A 109 -6.90 -1.29 -7.15
CA TRP A 109 -5.69 -0.61 -6.75
C TRP A 109 -4.95 -1.43 -5.68
N TYR A 110 -3.69 -1.10 -5.49
CA TYR A 110 -2.95 -1.60 -4.35
C TYR A 110 -2.43 -0.45 -3.47
N ARG A 111 -2.31 -0.73 -2.18
CA ARG A 111 -1.69 0.13 -1.19
C ARG A 111 -0.47 -0.59 -0.65
N ILE A 112 0.64 0.11 -0.60
CA ILE A 112 1.81 -0.30 0.17
C ILE A 112 2.01 0.74 1.25
N ASP A 113 2.05 0.32 2.51
CA ASP A 113 2.42 1.17 3.61
C ASP A 113 3.45 0.47 4.50
N TYR A 114 4.33 1.26 5.08
CA TYR A 114 5.31 0.76 6.03
C TYR A 114 5.59 1.75 7.15
N ALA A 115 6.07 1.23 8.27
CA ALA A 115 6.64 1.98 9.36
C ALA A 115 8.07 1.52 9.64
N LEU A 116 8.95 2.47 9.92
CA LEU A 116 10.28 2.22 10.48
C LEU A 116 10.15 2.22 12.00
N ASP A 117 10.39 1.08 12.61
CA ASP A 117 10.38 0.92 14.06
C ASP A 117 11.82 0.97 14.56
N GLY A 118 12.19 2.08 15.21
CA GLY A 118 13.54 2.39 15.66
C GLY A 118 13.66 3.86 16.10
N ASP A 119 14.87 4.30 16.44
CA ASP A 119 15.17 5.70 16.79
C ASP A 119 15.30 6.54 15.51
N ILE A 120 14.22 7.22 15.13
CA ILE A 120 14.10 8.02 13.91
C ILE A 120 14.40 9.49 14.23
N LYS A 121 15.26 10.12 13.41
CA LYS A 121 15.48 11.57 13.44
C LYS A 121 14.28 12.26 12.80
N GLU A 122 13.59 13.09 13.55
CA GLU A 122 12.59 13.98 12.98
C GLU A 122 13.29 15.00 12.06
N LEU A 123 12.81 15.09 10.84
CA LEU A 123 13.32 16.01 9.82
C LEU A 123 12.25 17.04 9.49
N GLU A 124 12.69 18.26 9.23
CA GLU A 124 11.84 19.28 8.64
C GLU A 124 11.36 18.85 7.24
N PRO A 125 10.13 19.22 6.80
CA PRO A 125 9.54 18.75 5.54
C PRO A 125 10.42 18.94 4.31
N HIS A 126 11.10 20.08 4.18
CA HIS A 126 11.99 20.35 3.05
C HIS A 126 13.21 19.39 3.01
N ARG A 127 13.70 18.96 4.16
CA ARG A 127 14.76 17.95 4.24
C ARG A 127 14.23 16.55 4.02
N LEU A 128 13.02 16.28 4.49
CA LEU A 128 12.37 14.99 4.30
C LEU A 128 12.16 14.69 2.81
N ILE A 129 11.71 15.66 2.00
CA ILE A 129 11.52 15.43 0.56
C ILE A 129 12.82 15.10 -0.16
N GLU A 130 13.93 15.76 0.21
CA GLU A 130 15.26 15.45 -0.35
C GLU A 130 15.67 13.99 -0.02
N VAL A 131 15.39 13.56 1.20
CA VAL A 131 15.72 12.23 1.69
C VAL A 131 14.84 11.17 1.02
N VAL A 132 13.55 11.42 0.89
CA VAL A 132 12.61 10.55 0.15
C VAL A 132 13.06 10.39 -1.29
N ALA A 133 13.41 11.49 -1.97
CA ALA A 133 13.91 11.45 -3.35
C ALA A 133 15.21 10.61 -3.50
N LYS A 134 16.11 10.67 -2.50
CA LYS A 134 17.34 9.85 -2.49
C LYS A 134 17.07 8.37 -2.23
N ALA A 135 15.97 8.03 -1.54
CA ALA A 135 15.59 6.65 -1.27
C ALA A 135 14.88 5.98 -2.45
N VAL A 136 14.41 6.72 -3.44
CA VAL A 136 13.71 6.19 -4.63
C VAL A 136 14.52 5.09 -5.34
N VAL A 137 13.79 4.04 -5.76
CA VAL A 137 14.35 2.83 -6.38
C VAL A 137 13.87 2.73 -7.83
N PRO A 138 14.69 3.05 -8.84
CA PRO A 138 14.21 3.19 -10.22
C PRO A 138 14.31 1.89 -11.04
N HIS A 139 14.07 0.72 -10.43
CA HIS A 139 14.25 -0.57 -11.12
C HIS A 139 13.09 -0.94 -12.06
N THR A 140 11.90 -0.39 -11.86
CA THR A 140 10.68 -0.81 -12.61
C THR A 140 10.15 0.25 -13.58
N GLY A 141 10.91 1.29 -13.85
CA GLY A 141 10.57 2.36 -14.80
C GLY A 141 9.60 3.43 -14.24
N TRP A 142 8.71 3.08 -13.32
CA TRP A 142 7.84 4.02 -12.61
C TRP A 142 8.02 3.82 -11.09
N PRO A 143 9.02 4.50 -10.48
CA PRO A 143 9.41 4.25 -9.10
C PRO A 143 8.31 4.61 -8.11
N MET A 144 8.30 3.95 -6.96
CA MET A 144 7.48 4.36 -5.84
C MET A 144 8.04 5.61 -5.16
N PHE A 145 7.15 6.41 -4.56
CA PHE A 145 7.50 7.64 -3.85
C PHE A 145 8.26 8.67 -4.70
N TRP A 146 8.11 8.57 -6.02
CA TRP A 146 8.70 9.52 -6.96
C TRP A 146 7.83 10.76 -7.12
N ALA A 147 8.46 11.93 -7.27
CA ALA A 147 7.83 13.17 -7.69
C ALA A 147 8.66 13.83 -8.78
N SER A 148 8.01 14.47 -9.75
CA SER A 148 8.72 15.34 -10.71
C SER A 148 9.36 16.52 -10.00
N LYS A 149 10.33 17.19 -10.65
CA LYS A 149 10.97 18.39 -10.07
C LYS A 149 9.94 19.46 -9.72
N GLU A 150 8.97 19.69 -10.60
CA GLU A 150 7.88 20.65 -10.37
C GLU A 150 7.01 20.28 -9.18
N ARG A 151 6.85 18.96 -8.89
CA ARG A 151 6.09 18.46 -7.75
C ARG A 151 6.91 18.38 -6.48
N GLN A 152 8.22 18.29 -6.54
CA GLN A 152 9.08 18.30 -5.34
C GLN A 152 8.93 19.59 -4.55
N ASP A 153 8.79 20.75 -5.23
CA ASP A 153 8.59 22.03 -4.58
C ASP A 153 7.21 22.19 -3.94
N THR A 154 6.22 21.43 -4.41
CA THR A 154 4.83 21.47 -3.93
C THR A 154 4.46 20.26 -3.05
N ALA A 155 5.26 19.20 -3.06
CA ALA A 155 5.00 17.98 -2.30
C ALA A 155 5.36 18.12 -0.80
N ALA A 156 6.12 19.14 -0.42
CA ALA A 156 6.35 19.46 0.99
C ALA A 156 5.11 20.19 1.50
N GLY A 157 4.11 19.44 1.94
CA GLY A 157 2.87 20.00 2.47
C GLY A 157 3.06 20.63 3.85
N ASP A 158 2.46 21.78 4.08
CA ASP A 158 2.41 22.46 5.37
C ASP A 158 1.49 21.77 6.38
N VAL A 159 0.77 20.73 5.98
CA VAL A 159 -0.18 20.05 6.84
C VAL A 159 0.54 18.95 7.59
N ASP A 160 0.76 19.14 8.89
CA ASP A 160 1.34 18.18 9.84
C ASP A 160 2.81 17.79 9.58
N GLY A 161 3.58 18.58 8.83
CA GLY A 161 4.99 18.32 8.54
C GLY A 161 5.24 17.10 7.64
N LEU A 162 4.22 16.63 6.93
CA LEU A 162 4.28 15.48 6.02
C LEU A 162 4.77 15.90 4.62
N VAL A 163 5.41 14.96 3.93
CA VAL A 163 5.64 15.07 2.49
C VAL A 163 4.53 14.28 1.78
N GLU A 164 3.84 14.95 0.86
CA GLU A 164 2.71 14.39 0.10
C GLU A 164 2.91 14.64 -1.39
N CYS A 165 2.53 13.67 -2.22
CA CYS A 165 2.44 13.86 -3.67
C CYS A 165 1.18 13.18 -4.22
N TRP A 166 0.47 13.90 -5.06
CA TRP A 166 -0.61 13.40 -5.88
C TRP A 166 -0.29 13.63 -7.35
N LEU A 167 -0.08 12.53 -8.10
CA LEU A 167 0.07 12.55 -9.55
C LEU A 167 -1.32 12.37 -10.16
N ALA A 168 -1.97 13.50 -10.44
CA ALA A 168 -3.35 13.50 -10.92
C ALA A 168 -3.44 13.05 -12.40
N PRO A 169 -4.58 12.47 -12.83
CA PRO A 169 -4.82 12.23 -14.25
C PRO A 169 -4.72 13.52 -15.05
N GLY A 170 -3.92 13.51 -16.11
CA GLY A 170 -3.71 14.68 -16.96
C GLY A 170 -2.50 15.54 -16.58
N ASP A 171 -1.79 15.23 -15.50
CA ASP A 171 -0.53 15.87 -15.16
C ASP A 171 0.54 15.56 -16.22
N LYS A 172 1.26 16.59 -16.68
CA LYS A 172 2.32 16.40 -17.68
C LYS A 172 3.59 15.78 -17.13
N LEU A 173 3.88 15.98 -15.83
CA LEU A 173 4.99 15.37 -15.09
C LEU A 173 6.37 15.54 -15.76
N GLY A 174 6.58 16.62 -16.52
CA GLY A 174 7.81 16.84 -17.29
C GLY A 174 7.91 16.06 -18.60
N PHE A 175 6.84 15.37 -19.05
CA PHE A 175 6.74 14.69 -20.34
C PHE A 175 6.00 15.54 -21.36
N ASP A 176 6.18 15.24 -22.67
CA ASP A 176 5.54 15.96 -23.75
C ASP A 176 4.01 15.83 -23.78
N ARG A 177 3.48 14.76 -23.20
CA ARG A 177 2.05 14.48 -23.10
C ARG A 177 1.64 14.12 -21.67
N PRO A 178 0.42 14.48 -21.24
CA PRO A 178 -0.12 14.08 -19.95
C PRO A 178 -0.49 12.58 -19.94
N PHE A 179 -0.47 11.99 -18.74
CA PHE A 179 -0.91 10.61 -18.52
C PHE A 179 -2.38 10.56 -18.11
N TYR A 180 -3.15 9.63 -18.69
CA TYR A 180 -4.56 9.42 -18.42
C TYR A 180 -4.87 7.95 -18.09
N ASN A 181 -3.99 7.29 -17.34
CA ASN A 181 -4.20 5.91 -16.94
C ASN A 181 -3.89 5.67 -15.46
N ALA A 182 -4.45 4.59 -14.90
CA ALA A 182 -4.35 4.26 -13.48
C ALA A 182 -2.91 3.96 -13.02
N ALA A 183 -2.05 3.46 -13.91
CA ALA A 183 -0.68 3.09 -13.56
C ALA A 183 0.24 4.29 -13.28
N HIS A 184 -0.17 5.48 -13.73
CA HIS A 184 0.61 6.71 -13.57
C HIS A 184 -0.08 7.73 -12.64
N CYS A 185 -1.15 7.32 -11.95
CA CYS A 185 -1.83 8.12 -10.94
C CYS A 185 -1.41 7.58 -9.57
N ASP A 186 -0.47 8.26 -8.93
CA ASP A 186 0.04 7.86 -7.62
C ASP A 186 -0.41 8.85 -6.55
N PHE A 187 -0.88 8.34 -5.45
CA PHE A 187 -0.96 9.10 -4.21
C PHE A 187 0.00 8.50 -3.20
N TRP A 188 0.90 9.32 -2.65
CA TRP A 188 1.78 8.86 -1.59
C TRP A 188 2.05 9.94 -0.54
N ARG A 189 2.33 9.50 0.68
CA ARG A 189 2.71 10.33 1.81
C ARG A 189 3.87 9.69 2.57
N VAL A 190 4.75 10.54 3.11
CA VAL A 190 5.83 10.13 4.01
C VAL A 190 5.87 11.07 5.20
N ALA A 191 5.91 10.52 6.41
CA ALA A 191 6.00 11.27 7.65
C ALA A 191 7.45 11.34 8.16
N PRO A 192 7.83 12.42 8.89
CA PRO A 192 9.14 12.53 9.54
C PRO A 192 9.47 11.35 10.45
N SER A 193 8.43 10.72 11.01
CA SER A 193 8.54 9.53 11.88
C SER A 193 8.88 8.22 11.15
N GLY A 194 9.20 8.27 9.85
CA GLY A 194 9.55 7.08 9.06
C GLY A 194 8.36 6.24 8.61
N ARG A 195 7.14 6.79 8.64
CA ARG A 195 5.95 6.15 8.07
C ARG A 195 5.75 6.58 6.63
N ALA A 196 5.40 5.63 5.78
CA ALA A 196 5.13 5.89 4.38
C ALA A 196 3.90 5.12 3.89
N LEU A 197 3.19 5.69 2.92
CA LEU A 197 2.05 5.07 2.27
C LEU A 197 2.01 5.48 0.80
N LEU A 198 1.72 4.51 -0.07
CA LEU A 198 1.47 4.72 -1.49
C LEU A 198 0.19 4.00 -1.90
N ILE A 199 -0.67 4.66 -2.69
CA ILE A 199 -1.82 4.08 -3.38
C ILE A 199 -1.60 4.24 -4.88
N ARG A 200 -1.77 3.17 -5.66
CA ARG A 200 -1.55 3.12 -7.11
C ARG A 200 -2.49 2.11 -7.77
N GLY A 201 -2.91 2.39 -9.01
CA GLY A 201 -3.60 1.44 -9.86
C GLY A 201 -2.66 0.38 -10.47
N TYR A 202 -3.26 -0.68 -11.03
CA TYR A 202 -2.49 -1.74 -11.68
C TYR A 202 -1.96 -1.31 -13.04
N GLN A 203 -0.72 -1.68 -13.35
CA GLN A 203 -0.06 -1.30 -14.60
C GLN A 203 -0.67 -2.04 -15.80
N GLU A 204 -1.10 -3.27 -15.61
CA GLU A 204 -1.80 -4.06 -16.63
C GLU A 204 -3.15 -3.44 -17.02
N ASP A 205 -3.83 -2.77 -16.09
CA ASP A 205 -5.11 -2.09 -16.37
C ASP A 205 -4.95 -0.81 -17.23
N ALA A 206 -3.74 -0.34 -17.41
CA ALA A 206 -3.41 0.82 -18.23
C ALA A 206 -3.07 0.49 -19.69
N GLN A 207 -3.09 -0.79 -20.06
CA GLN A 207 -2.72 -1.26 -21.39
C GLN A 207 -3.92 -1.21 -22.34
N GLU A 208 -3.73 -0.66 -23.53
CA GLU A 208 -4.80 -0.55 -24.56
C GLU A 208 -5.31 -1.92 -25.04
N THR A 209 -4.46 -2.95 -24.99
CA THR A 209 -4.77 -4.31 -25.43
C THR A 209 -5.37 -5.20 -24.35
N ILE A 210 -5.48 -4.70 -23.11
CA ILE A 210 -5.96 -5.48 -21.97
C ILE A 210 -7.22 -4.80 -21.41
N THR A 211 -8.29 -5.57 -21.29
CA THR A 211 -9.48 -5.09 -20.58
C THR A 211 -9.15 -4.91 -19.10
N PRO A 212 -9.31 -3.70 -18.52
CA PRO A 212 -9.03 -3.47 -17.11
C PRO A 212 -9.78 -4.45 -16.19
N GLY A 213 -9.13 -4.91 -15.14
CA GLY A 213 -9.72 -5.86 -14.17
C GLY A 213 -9.69 -7.32 -14.60
N THR A 214 -9.05 -7.68 -15.74
CA THR A 214 -9.08 -9.06 -16.24
C THR A 214 -7.84 -9.88 -15.93
N ILE A 215 -6.66 -9.27 -15.83
CA ILE A 215 -5.42 -9.96 -15.52
C ILE A 215 -4.75 -9.38 -14.27
N PHE A 216 -3.89 -10.17 -13.66
CA PHE A 216 -2.96 -9.80 -12.60
C PHE A 216 -1.59 -10.36 -12.97
N ASP A 217 -0.60 -9.49 -13.04
CA ASP A 217 0.73 -9.89 -13.50
C ASP A 217 1.49 -10.74 -12.49
N THR A 218 2.28 -11.71 -12.96
CA THR A 218 3.09 -12.59 -12.11
C THR A 218 4.38 -11.93 -11.60
N THR A 219 4.89 -10.95 -12.32
CA THR A 219 6.19 -10.32 -12.09
C THR A 219 6.09 -9.03 -11.28
N LEU A 220 5.13 -8.16 -11.64
CA LEU A 220 5.00 -6.83 -11.04
C LEU A 220 4.81 -6.85 -9.52
N PRO A 221 4.01 -7.74 -8.91
CA PRO A 221 3.90 -7.79 -7.45
C PRO A 221 5.22 -8.08 -6.76
N ILE A 222 6.02 -9.00 -7.33
CA ILE A 222 7.36 -9.33 -6.80
C ILE A 222 8.24 -8.09 -6.82
N TRP A 223 8.32 -7.42 -7.95
CA TRP A 223 9.16 -6.24 -8.15
C TRP A 223 8.71 -5.07 -7.26
N ARG A 224 7.41 -4.82 -7.15
CA ARG A 224 6.87 -3.73 -6.31
C ARG A 224 7.11 -3.96 -4.82
N ILE A 225 6.97 -5.20 -4.35
CA ILE A 225 7.27 -5.55 -2.96
C ILE A 225 8.77 -5.36 -2.68
N CYS A 226 9.63 -5.80 -3.61
CA CYS A 226 11.07 -5.58 -3.50
C CYS A 226 11.43 -4.09 -3.44
N GLU A 227 10.90 -3.28 -4.36
CA GLU A 227 11.13 -1.83 -4.37
C GLU A 227 10.70 -1.17 -3.07
N ALA A 228 9.57 -1.60 -2.49
CA ALA A 228 9.09 -1.08 -1.22
C ALA A 228 10.06 -1.38 -0.06
N PHE A 229 10.56 -2.61 0.04
CA PHE A 229 11.56 -2.97 1.05
C PHE A 229 12.88 -2.23 0.84
N ILE A 230 13.36 -2.12 -0.40
CA ILE A 230 14.59 -1.39 -0.72
C ILE A 230 14.42 0.12 -0.38
N HIS A 231 13.28 0.71 -0.75
CA HIS A 231 12.98 2.10 -0.41
C HIS A 231 12.97 2.32 1.11
N ALA A 232 12.27 1.46 1.85
CA ALA A 232 12.20 1.55 3.32
C ALA A 232 13.58 1.39 3.97
N ALA A 233 14.42 0.44 3.47
CA ALA A 233 15.79 0.26 3.94
C ALA A 233 16.68 1.47 3.66
N ARG A 234 16.58 2.06 2.46
CA ARG A 234 17.32 3.26 2.10
C ARG A 234 16.87 4.47 2.92
N LEU A 235 15.56 4.63 3.09
CA LEU A 235 15.02 5.69 3.94
C LEU A 235 15.53 5.53 5.38
N SER A 236 15.50 4.31 5.94
CA SER A 236 16.04 4.02 7.28
C SER A 236 17.50 4.47 7.42
N ARG A 237 18.37 4.13 6.46
CA ARG A 237 19.79 4.57 6.49
C ARG A 237 19.96 6.09 6.50
N LEU A 238 18.99 6.84 5.99
CA LEU A 238 19.06 8.29 5.90
C LEU A 238 18.47 9.00 7.12
N ILE A 239 17.46 8.39 7.79
CA ILE A 239 16.73 9.04 8.88
C ILE A 239 16.85 8.33 10.23
N ALA A 240 17.19 7.04 10.31
CA ALA A 240 17.39 6.38 11.58
C ALA A 240 18.73 6.81 12.20
N ARG A 241 18.75 6.93 13.55
CA ARG A 241 20.01 7.15 14.30
C ARG A 241 20.83 5.87 14.37
N ASP A 242 20.14 4.73 14.41
CA ASP A 242 20.73 3.40 14.39
C ASP A 242 19.95 2.50 13.42
N PRO A 243 20.37 2.46 12.14
CA PRO A 243 19.73 1.59 11.14
C PRO A 243 19.84 0.09 11.46
N THR A 244 20.84 -0.32 12.24
CA THR A 244 21.05 -1.73 12.61
C THR A 244 19.98 -2.26 13.57
N ASN A 245 19.41 -1.38 14.40
CA ASN A 245 18.32 -1.67 15.33
C ASN A 245 16.96 -1.19 14.81
N THR A 246 16.85 -0.90 13.51
CA THR A 246 15.59 -0.48 12.91
C THR A 246 14.94 -1.64 12.17
N THR A 247 13.65 -1.87 12.43
CA THR A 247 12.82 -2.83 11.69
C THR A 247 11.84 -2.13 10.77
N ILE A 248 11.55 -2.75 9.63
CA ILE A 248 10.54 -2.35 8.66
C ILE A 248 9.29 -3.19 8.93
N GLN A 249 8.19 -2.55 9.28
CA GLN A 249 6.87 -3.18 9.34
C GLN A 249 6.13 -2.83 8.05
N MET A 250 5.96 -3.80 7.15
CA MET A 250 5.39 -3.63 5.80
C MET A 250 3.98 -4.20 5.74
N ARG A 251 3.04 -3.45 5.15
CA ARG A 251 1.69 -3.92 4.83
C ARG A 251 1.36 -3.61 3.39
N ILE A 252 0.72 -4.56 2.71
CA ILE A 252 0.34 -4.43 1.32
C ILE A 252 -1.09 -4.92 1.16
N LEU A 253 -1.96 -4.05 0.66
CA LEU A 253 -3.34 -4.38 0.33
C LEU A 253 -3.53 -4.33 -1.18
N TYR A 254 -3.96 -5.43 -1.77
CA TYR A 254 -4.46 -5.51 -3.14
C TYR A 254 -5.99 -5.54 -3.13
N THR A 255 -6.64 -4.82 -4.05
CA THR A 255 -8.11 -4.78 -4.19
C THR A 255 -8.52 -4.98 -5.64
N GLY A 256 -9.77 -5.39 -5.90
CA GLY A 256 -10.24 -5.63 -7.25
C GLY A 256 -9.61 -6.85 -7.91
N LEU A 257 -9.24 -7.87 -7.11
CA LEU A 257 -8.62 -9.10 -7.61
C LEU A 257 -9.65 -10.11 -8.12
N GLN A 258 -10.91 -10.00 -7.74
CA GLN A 258 -11.97 -10.95 -8.09
C GLN A 258 -11.97 -11.29 -9.59
N ALA A 259 -11.86 -12.56 -9.91
CA ALA A 259 -11.86 -13.12 -11.25
C ALA A 259 -10.68 -12.71 -12.17
N ARG A 260 -9.73 -11.89 -11.71
CA ARG A 260 -8.50 -11.64 -12.47
C ARG A 260 -7.74 -12.95 -12.66
N GLU A 261 -7.18 -13.12 -13.85
CA GLU A 261 -6.35 -14.24 -14.22
C GLU A 261 -4.87 -13.92 -13.97
N LEU A 262 -4.18 -14.81 -13.25
CA LEU A 262 -2.75 -14.69 -13.03
C LEU A 262 -2.01 -15.00 -14.34
N ARG A 263 -1.31 -14.02 -14.91
CA ARG A 263 -0.67 -14.13 -16.23
C ARG A 263 0.69 -13.42 -16.26
N ALA A 264 1.66 -14.02 -16.90
CA ALA A 264 2.94 -13.37 -17.18
C ALA A 264 2.75 -12.36 -18.33
N TRP A 265 2.76 -11.08 -17.99
CA TRP A 265 2.59 -9.98 -18.95
C TRP A 265 3.79 -9.03 -18.99
N ALA A 266 4.24 -8.53 -17.83
CA ALA A 266 5.29 -7.51 -17.77
C ALA A 266 6.68 -8.04 -18.15
N SER A 267 6.90 -9.35 -18.05
CA SER A 267 8.13 -9.99 -18.47
C SER A 267 7.89 -10.91 -19.65
N PRO A 268 8.28 -10.53 -20.88
CA PRO A 268 8.08 -11.38 -22.08
C PRO A 268 8.88 -12.68 -22.06
N PHE A 269 9.84 -12.79 -21.13
CA PHE A 269 10.63 -14.00 -20.90
C PHE A 269 10.10 -14.89 -19.77
N SER A 270 9.07 -14.46 -19.05
CA SER A 270 8.38 -15.29 -18.08
C SER A 270 7.48 -16.27 -18.83
N VAL A 271 7.74 -17.54 -18.70
CA VAL A 271 6.82 -18.59 -19.14
C VAL A 271 5.62 -18.56 -18.21
N ASP A 272 4.44 -18.80 -18.75
CA ASP A 272 3.19 -18.86 -18.00
C ASP A 272 3.18 -20.16 -17.15
N TYR A 273 3.95 -20.16 -16.06
CA TYR A 273 4.11 -21.31 -15.17
C TYR A 273 2.85 -21.68 -14.38
N PHE A 274 1.85 -20.78 -14.35
CA PHE A 274 0.77 -20.87 -13.37
C PHE A 274 -0.59 -21.23 -13.96
N GLY A 275 -0.64 -21.53 -15.27
CA GLY A 275 -1.82 -22.10 -15.92
C GLY A 275 -3.10 -21.27 -15.84
N GLY A 276 -2.99 -19.93 -15.73
CA GLY A 276 -4.14 -19.03 -15.77
C GLY A 276 -5.09 -19.13 -14.58
N GLY A 277 -4.57 -19.35 -13.37
CA GLY A 277 -5.36 -19.36 -12.14
C GLY A 277 -6.11 -18.06 -11.94
N ARG A 278 -7.39 -18.13 -11.50
CA ARG A 278 -8.22 -16.95 -11.28
C ARG A 278 -8.44 -16.70 -9.80
N SER A 279 -8.34 -15.43 -9.40
CA SER A 279 -8.59 -15.06 -8.01
C SER A 279 -10.06 -15.27 -7.63
N ARG A 280 -10.25 -15.92 -6.48
CA ARG A 280 -11.56 -16.12 -5.84
C ARG A 280 -11.86 -15.04 -4.81
N SER A 281 -10.88 -14.23 -4.43
CA SER A 281 -10.99 -13.14 -3.47
C SER A 281 -10.93 -11.79 -4.19
N ASP A 282 -11.68 -10.80 -3.72
CA ASP A 282 -11.59 -9.43 -4.23
C ASP A 282 -10.37 -8.70 -3.69
N ASP A 283 -9.86 -9.12 -2.55
CA ASP A 283 -8.73 -8.49 -1.88
C ASP A 283 -7.70 -9.49 -1.33
N ALA A 284 -6.50 -9.00 -1.09
CA ALA A 284 -5.45 -9.70 -0.37
C ALA A 284 -4.68 -8.71 0.50
N MET A 285 -4.59 -9.00 1.81
CA MET A 285 -3.72 -8.30 2.74
C MET A 285 -2.47 -9.15 3.00
N LEU A 286 -1.31 -8.54 2.87
CA LEU A 286 -0.01 -9.13 3.15
C LEU A 286 0.69 -8.29 4.21
N GLU A 287 1.38 -8.95 5.14
CA GLU A 287 2.13 -8.30 6.21
C GLU A 287 3.50 -8.96 6.35
N GLY A 288 4.52 -8.15 6.50
CA GLY A 288 5.90 -8.61 6.66
C GLY A 288 6.71 -7.70 7.57
N ILE A 289 7.65 -8.30 8.28
CA ILE A 289 8.62 -7.59 9.12
C ILE A 289 10.01 -7.98 8.67
N ALA A 290 10.89 -6.98 8.51
CA ALA A 290 12.26 -7.20 8.09
C ALA A 290 13.22 -6.23 8.78
N PRO A 291 14.46 -6.65 9.13
CA PRO A 291 15.50 -5.72 9.58
C PRO A 291 15.89 -4.77 8.44
N ALA A 292 15.94 -3.47 8.73
CA ALA A 292 16.23 -2.46 7.71
C ALA A 292 17.66 -2.60 7.13
N GLU A 293 18.60 -3.08 7.93
CA GLU A 293 20.00 -3.22 7.53
C GLU A 293 20.20 -4.33 6.48
N THR A 294 19.57 -5.49 6.67
CA THR A 294 19.88 -6.70 5.89
C THR A 294 18.88 -7.02 4.79
N VAL A 295 17.67 -6.41 4.82
CA VAL A 295 16.57 -6.77 3.92
C VAL A 295 16.95 -6.62 2.43
N GLU A 296 17.75 -5.62 2.06
CA GLU A 296 18.15 -5.40 0.66
C GLU A 296 19.07 -6.52 0.12
N ALA A 297 19.89 -7.14 1.00
CA ALA A 297 20.72 -8.28 0.65
C ALA A 297 19.96 -9.61 0.66
N GLU A 298 18.86 -9.70 1.42
CA GLU A 298 18.10 -10.91 1.66
C GLU A 298 16.65 -10.83 1.14
N LEU A 299 16.39 -10.05 0.08
CA LEU A 299 15.03 -9.77 -0.43
C LEU A 299 14.19 -11.04 -0.61
N GLY A 300 14.76 -12.10 -1.16
CA GLY A 300 14.04 -13.37 -1.37
C GLY A 300 13.41 -13.91 -0.09
N ARG A 301 14.11 -13.83 1.03
CA ARG A 301 13.65 -14.31 2.34
C ARG A 301 12.37 -13.61 2.81
N TYR A 302 12.25 -12.31 2.55
CA TYR A 302 11.12 -11.48 3.02
C TYR A 302 10.00 -11.35 1.98
N VAL A 303 10.34 -11.37 0.69
CA VAL A 303 9.40 -11.23 -0.42
C VAL A 303 8.67 -12.54 -0.72
N PHE A 304 9.38 -13.67 -0.71
CA PHE A 304 8.80 -14.96 -1.08
C PHE A 304 7.53 -15.32 -0.28
N PRO A 305 7.51 -15.26 1.07
CA PRO A 305 6.31 -15.60 1.82
C PRO A 305 5.09 -14.74 1.47
N LEU A 306 5.31 -13.44 1.20
CA LEU A 306 4.27 -12.49 0.83
C LEU A 306 3.68 -12.84 -0.54
N VAL A 307 4.55 -13.08 -1.53
CA VAL A 307 4.13 -13.44 -2.88
C VAL A 307 3.45 -14.82 -2.91
N ALA A 308 3.95 -15.78 -2.16
CA ALA A 308 3.35 -17.11 -2.04
C ALA A 308 1.90 -17.00 -1.51
N SER A 309 1.70 -16.24 -0.43
CA SER A 309 0.36 -15.98 0.12
C SER A 309 -0.57 -15.25 -0.87
N LEU A 310 -0.03 -14.32 -1.65
CA LEU A 310 -0.78 -13.62 -2.70
C LEU A 310 -1.21 -14.59 -3.81
N PHE A 311 -0.29 -15.41 -4.31
CA PHE A 311 -0.54 -16.31 -5.44
C PHE A 311 -1.46 -17.48 -5.07
N GLU A 312 -1.52 -17.86 -3.79
CA GLU A 312 -2.54 -18.81 -3.30
C GLU A 312 -3.97 -18.32 -3.57
N ARG A 313 -4.23 -17.00 -3.59
CA ARG A 313 -5.53 -16.42 -3.96
C ARG A 313 -5.95 -16.77 -5.38
N PHE A 314 -4.97 -17.02 -6.25
CA PHE A 314 -5.15 -17.46 -7.64
C PHE A 314 -5.07 -18.98 -7.79
N GLY A 315 -5.03 -19.72 -6.70
CA GLY A 315 -4.97 -21.19 -6.71
C GLY A 315 -3.60 -21.78 -6.99
N VAL A 316 -2.55 -20.97 -7.01
CA VAL A 316 -1.17 -21.44 -7.14
C VAL A 316 -0.75 -22.12 -5.85
N LYS A 317 -0.37 -23.39 -5.95
CA LYS A 317 0.17 -24.17 -4.85
C LYS A 317 1.64 -24.45 -5.09
N GLY A 318 2.48 -24.19 -4.09
CA GLY A 318 3.91 -24.49 -4.19
C GLY A 318 4.66 -23.56 -5.14
N LEU A 319 4.47 -22.23 -4.97
CA LEU A 319 5.31 -21.24 -5.65
C LEU A 319 6.80 -21.56 -5.39
N SER A 320 7.62 -21.56 -6.43
CA SER A 320 9.05 -21.83 -6.32
C SER A 320 9.82 -20.61 -5.79
N GLU A 321 10.61 -20.78 -4.74
CA GLU A 321 11.55 -19.74 -4.28
C GLU A 321 12.52 -19.35 -5.40
N THR A 322 12.97 -20.31 -6.20
CA THR A 322 13.87 -20.08 -7.34
C THR A 322 13.24 -19.13 -8.37
N PHE A 323 11.93 -19.26 -8.62
CA PHE A 323 11.21 -18.33 -9.51
C PHE A 323 11.22 -16.91 -8.95
N VAL A 324 10.86 -16.74 -7.68
CA VAL A 324 10.85 -15.42 -7.03
C VAL A 324 12.26 -14.82 -7.01
N GLN A 325 13.28 -15.62 -6.69
CA GLN A 325 14.67 -15.17 -6.69
C GLN A 325 15.13 -14.74 -8.09
N ALA A 326 14.77 -15.46 -9.13
CA ALA A 326 15.11 -15.11 -10.51
C ALA A 326 14.45 -13.78 -10.93
N GLU A 327 13.19 -13.51 -10.51
CA GLU A 327 12.53 -12.24 -10.76
C GLU A 327 13.18 -11.07 -9.98
N ILE A 328 13.61 -11.31 -8.74
CA ILE A 328 14.34 -10.31 -7.94
C ILE A 328 15.66 -9.94 -8.66
N GLU A 329 16.44 -10.94 -9.09
CA GLU A 329 17.69 -10.71 -9.80
C GLU A 329 17.49 -9.98 -11.13
N ARG A 330 16.40 -10.29 -11.84
CA ARG A 330 16.02 -9.62 -13.08
C ARG A 330 15.69 -8.15 -12.80
N MET A 331 14.89 -7.86 -11.77
CA MET A 331 14.58 -6.50 -11.35
C MET A 331 15.86 -5.72 -11.02
N GLN A 332 16.76 -6.31 -10.22
CA GLN A 332 18.02 -5.64 -9.81
C GLN A 332 18.95 -5.35 -10.99
N LYS A 333 18.90 -6.19 -12.04
CA LYS A 333 19.68 -5.99 -13.29
C LYS A 333 19.05 -4.93 -14.20
N ASN A 334 17.77 -4.61 -14.04
CA ASN A 334 17.10 -3.56 -14.81
C ASN A 334 17.62 -2.20 -14.37
N LYS A 335 18.42 -1.58 -15.22
CA LYS A 335 18.91 -0.22 -15.03
C LYS A 335 18.00 0.79 -15.74
N PHE A 336 16.79 0.97 -15.23
CA PHE A 336 15.92 2.07 -15.70
C PHE A 336 16.31 3.44 -15.14
N GLY A 337 17.49 3.60 -14.55
CA GLY A 337 17.76 4.68 -13.64
C GLY A 337 18.92 5.63 -13.88
N ASP A 338 19.68 5.50 -14.94
CA ASP A 338 20.71 6.52 -15.24
C ASP A 338 20.16 7.64 -16.15
N GLY A 339 19.03 8.26 -15.76
CA GLY A 339 18.51 9.49 -16.39
C GLY A 339 17.88 9.35 -17.78
N ALA A 340 17.94 8.17 -18.41
CA ALA A 340 17.49 7.98 -19.80
C ALA A 340 16.10 7.35 -19.97
N ALA A 341 15.55 6.71 -18.93
CA ALA A 341 14.30 5.95 -19.05
C ALA A 341 13.05 6.79 -18.77
N VAL A 342 13.13 7.80 -17.90
CA VAL A 342 12.02 8.74 -17.67
C VAL A 342 11.79 9.63 -18.92
N SER A 343 12.78 9.75 -19.81
CA SER A 343 12.67 10.52 -21.05
C SER A 343 12.20 9.72 -22.28
N LYS A 344 11.90 8.40 -22.14
CA LYS A 344 11.48 7.54 -23.26
C LYS A 344 10.14 6.81 -23.04
N LEU A 345 9.48 7.01 -21.90
CA LEU A 345 8.11 6.60 -21.66
C LEU A 345 7.17 7.80 -21.79
#